data_0c768630f193ce805c2129d3a13fb43e
#
_entry.id   0c768630f193ce805c2129d3a13fb43e
#
_cell.length_a   1.000
_cell.length_b   1.000
_cell.length_c   1.000
_cell.angle_alpha   90.00
_cell.angle_beta   90.00
_cell.angle_gamma   90.00
#
_symmetry.space_group_name_H-M   'P 1'
#
loop_
_entity.id
_entity.type
_entity.pdbx_description
1 polymer ?
#
loop_
_entity_poly.entity_id
_entity_poly.type
_entity_poly.pdbx_seq_one_letter_code
_entity_poly.pdbx_strand_id
1 'polypeptide(L)' 'MPYSRSVLEMIGNTPMHEITRMDTGPCRLFVKLENQNPGGSIKDRIGLSIIEDAEKRGRLNTGGTIIEATAG' A
#
# COMPACT_ATOMS: atom_id res chain seq x y z
N MET A 1 -7.63 15.59 0.09
CA MET A 1 -6.64 16.36 0.84
C MET A 1 -5.59 16.95 -0.11
N PRO A 2 -5.32 18.26 -0.07
CA PRO A 2 -4.35 18.84 -0.99
C PRO A 2 -2.90 18.43 -0.71
N TYR A 3 -2.59 18.03 0.50
CA TYR A 3 -1.26 17.53 0.84
C TYR A 3 -1.32 16.62 2.07
N SER A 4 -0.31 15.79 2.25
CA SER A 4 -0.16 14.97 3.44
C SER A 4 1.08 15.37 4.22
N ARG A 5 1.03 15.20 5.54
CA ARG A 5 2.15 15.53 6.43
C ARG A 5 3.15 14.40 6.59
N SER A 6 2.75 13.19 6.21
CA SER A 6 3.57 12.00 6.32
C SER A 6 3.37 11.13 5.11
N VAL A 7 4.45 10.52 4.62
CA VAL A 7 4.36 9.57 3.52
C VAL A 7 3.49 8.37 3.89
N LEU A 8 3.39 8.04 5.18
CA LEU A 8 2.55 6.93 5.66
C LEU A 8 1.06 7.18 5.40
N GLU A 9 0.64 8.45 5.43
CA GLU A 9 -0.74 8.83 5.13
C GLU A 9 -1.09 8.61 3.66
N MET A 10 -0.09 8.50 2.79
CA MET A 10 -0.28 8.28 1.36
C MET A 10 -0.46 6.81 1.01
N ILE A 11 -0.18 5.91 1.96
CA ILE A 11 -0.33 4.47 1.75
C ILE A 11 -1.82 4.10 1.77
N GLY A 12 -2.25 3.37 0.77
CA GLY A 12 -3.66 2.98 0.67
C GLY A 12 -4.52 4.07 0.03
N ASN A 13 -5.82 3.95 0.19
CA ASN A 13 -6.80 4.86 -0.39
C ASN A 13 -6.53 5.12 -1.88
N THR A 14 -6.10 4.07 -2.57
CA THR A 14 -5.70 4.14 -3.97
C THR A 14 -6.91 4.30 -4.88
N PRO A 15 -6.75 4.98 -6.05
CA PRO A 15 -7.86 5.18 -6.97
C PRO A 15 -8.35 3.87 -7.57
N MET A 16 -9.62 3.85 -7.93
CA MET A 16 -10.24 2.75 -8.65
C MET A 16 -10.61 3.23 -10.04
N HIS A 17 -10.31 2.42 -11.05
CA HIS A 17 -10.58 2.75 -12.43
C HIS A 17 -11.46 1.69 -13.08
N GLU A 18 -12.50 2.11 -13.77
CA GLU A 18 -13.34 1.19 -14.54
C GLU A 18 -12.73 0.95 -15.92
N ILE A 19 -12.56 -0.32 -16.27
CA ILE A 19 -12.07 -0.72 -17.60
C ILE A 19 -13.26 -0.66 -18.56
N THR A 20 -13.18 0.25 -19.54
CA THR A 20 -14.28 0.47 -20.48
C THR A 20 -13.90 0.15 -21.92
N ARG A 21 -12.62 -0.01 -22.23
CA ARG A 21 -12.14 -0.27 -23.60
C ARG A 21 -12.02 -1.75 -23.95
N MET A 22 -12.19 -2.60 -22.97
CA MET A 22 -12.19 -4.04 -23.17
C MET A 22 -13.62 -4.54 -23.14
N ASP A 23 -13.90 -5.60 -23.91
CA ASP A 23 -15.18 -6.28 -23.84
C ASP A 23 -15.20 -7.14 -22.58
N THR A 24 -16.01 -6.73 -21.61
CA THR A 24 -16.18 -7.45 -20.36
C THR A 24 -17.52 -8.18 -20.30
N GLY A 25 -18.24 -8.24 -21.43
CA GLY A 25 -19.59 -8.83 -21.50
C GLY A 25 -20.57 -8.03 -20.64
N PRO A 26 -21.45 -8.71 -19.91
CA PRO A 26 -22.43 -8.03 -19.05
C PRO A 26 -21.85 -7.53 -17.74
N CYS A 27 -20.56 -7.79 -17.49
CA CYS A 27 -19.89 -7.43 -16.22
C CYS A 27 -19.20 -6.08 -16.31
N ARG A 28 -19.12 -5.41 -15.16
CA ARG A 28 -18.27 -4.24 -15.01
C ARG A 28 -16.95 -4.68 -14.38
N LEU A 29 -15.85 -4.17 -14.91
CA LEU A 29 -14.52 -4.52 -14.42
C LEU A 29 -13.84 -3.27 -13.88
N PHE A 30 -13.37 -3.35 -12.64
CA PHE A 30 -12.65 -2.27 -11.99
C PHE A 30 -11.24 -2.73 -11.61
N VAL A 31 -10.28 -1.83 -11.69
CA VAL A 31 -8.93 -2.07 -11.21
C VAL A 31 -8.59 -1.08 -10.11
N LYS A 32 -7.95 -1.57 -9.06
CA LYS A 32 -7.45 -0.76 -7.97
C LYS A 32 -5.99 -0.43 -8.27
N LEU A 33 -5.67 0.86 -8.36
CA LEU A 33 -4.35 1.29 -8.84
C LEU A 33 -3.34 1.32 -7.69
N GLU A 34 -2.91 0.14 -7.24
CA GLU A 34 -1.96 0.01 -6.12
C GLU A 34 -0.56 0.54 -6.44
N ASN A 35 -0.24 0.77 -7.70
CA ASN A 35 1.00 1.44 -8.09
C ASN A 35 1.02 2.92 -7.69
N GLN A 36 -0.10 3.46 -7.24
CA GLN A 36 -0.19 4.83 -6.72
C GLN A 36 0.24 4.94 -5.26
N ASN A 37 0.54 3.84 -4.58
CA ASN A 37 1.17 3.90 -3.27
C ASN A 37 2.56 4.52 -3.38
N PRO A 38 3.09 5.20 -2.33
CA PRO A 38 4.40 5.87 -2.38
C PRO A 38 5.55 4.95 -2.79
N GLY A 39 5.52 3.69 -2.38
CA GLY A 39 6.51 2.69 -2.78
C GLY A 39 6.22 2.00 -4.09
N GLY A 40 5.09 2.33 -4.72
CA GLY A 40 4.74 1.87 -6.05
C GLY A 40 4.03 0.53 -6.13
N SER A 41 3.59 -0.04 -5.01
CA SER A 41 2.89 -1.31 -5.03
C SER A 41 2.01 -1.52 -3.80
N ILE A 42 1.21 -2.60 -3.83
CA ILE A 42 0.40 -3.04 -2.69
C ILE A 42 1.26 -3.41 -1.47
N LYS A 43 2.54 -3.70 -1.68
CA LYS A 43 3.44 -4.09 -0.59
C LYS A 43 3.62 -2.99 0.46
N ASP A 44 3.37 -1.73 0.11
CA ASP A 44 3.37 -0.62 1.05
C ASP A 44 2.39 -0.87 2.20
N ARG A 45 1.20 -1.38 1.88
CA ARG A 45 0.17 -1.69 2.88
C ARG A 45 0.65 -2.79 3.83
N ILE A 46 1.27 -3.82 3.27
CA ILE A 46 1.79 -4.95 4.03
C ILE A 46 2.91 -4.48 4.95
N GLY A 47 3.85 -3.69 4.42
CA GLY A 47 4.97 -3.16 5.19
C GLY A 47 4.49 -2.32 6.36
N LEU A 48 3.56 -1.40 6.13
CA LEU A 48 3.00 -0.56 7.18
C LEU A 48 2.33 -1.41 8.25
N SER A 49 1.53 -2.38 7.86
CA SER A 49 0.80 -3.25 8.78
C SER A 49 1.75 -4.07 9.66
N ILE A 50 2.79 -4.64 9.08
CA ILE A 50 3.77 -5.44 9.80
C ILE A 50 4.52 -4.60 10.83
N ILE A 51 4.97 -3.41 10.43
CA ILE A 51 5.73 -2.52 11.31
C ILE A 51 4.85 -2.01 12.45
N GLU A 52 3.64 -1.57 12.15
CA GLU A 52 2.72 -1.11 13.17
C GLU A 52 2.38 -2.21 14.18
N ASP A 53 2.18 -3.42 13.69
CA ASP A 53 1.90 -4.57 14.56
C ASP A 53 3.10 -4.89 15.47
N ALA A 54 4.31 -4.85 14.92
CA ALA A 54 5.53 -5.11 15.68
C ALA A 54 5.75 -4.05 16.78
N GLU A 55 5.48 -2.77 16.45
CA GLU A 55 5.55 -1.69 17.43
C GLU A 55 4.52 -1.86 18.54
N LYS A 56 3.29 -2.20 18.16
CA LYS A 56 2.18 -2.41 19.09
C LYS A 56 2.45 -3.56 20.06
N ARG A 57 3.13 -4.61 19.59
CA ARG A 57 3.48 -5.79 20.40
C ARG A 57 4.78 -5.59 21.19
N GLY A 58 5.44 -4.44 21.05
CA GLY A 58 6.71 -4.17 21.73
C GLY A 58 7.91 -4.92 21.16
N ARG A 59 7.78 -5.51 19.96
CA ARG A 59 8.88 -6.23 19.30
C ARG A 59 9.81 -5.32 18.54
N LEU A 60 9.35 -4.11 18.24
CA LEU A 60 10.13 -3.09 17.54
C LEU A 60 10.04 -1.79 18.32
N ASN A 61 11.18 -1.28 18.75
CA ASN A 61 11.29 -0.03 19.48
C ASN A 61 12.11 0.97 18.69
N THR A 62 12.08 2.24 19.12
CA THR A 62 12.91 3.28 18.53
C THR A 62 14.39 2.85 18.54
N GLY A 63 15.03 2.94 17.39
CA GLY A 63 16.41 2.50 17.22
C GLY A 63 16.59 1.01 16.97
N GLY A 64 15.48 0.27 16.91
CA GLY A 64 15.53 -1.15 16.60
C GLY A 64 15.96 -1.43 15.16
N THR A 65 16.31 -2.67 14.88
CA THR A 65 16.78 -3.11 13.56
C THR A 65 15.75 -3.99 12.88
N ILE A 66 15.50 -3.72 11.60
CA ILE A 66 14.67 -4.53 10.75
C ILE A 66 15.54 -5.22 9.72
N ILE A 67 15.38 -6.53 9.59
CA ILE A 67 16.11 -7.33 8.59
C ILE A 67 15.10 -7.92 7.63
N GLU A 68 15.34 -7.76 6.34
CA GLU A 68 14.47 -8.25 5.29
C GLU A 68 15.29 -8.95 4.21
N ALA A 69 14.85 -10.15 3.80
CA ALA A 69 15.45 -10.86 2.67
C ALA A 69 14.58 -10.58 1.43
N THR A 70 15.10 -9.75 0.53
CA THR A 70 14.35 -9.36 -0.65
C THR A 70 14.80 -10.15 -1.87
N ALA A 71 13.87 -10.38 -2.80
CA ALA A 71 14.14 -11.08 -4.06
C ALA A 71 14.12 -10.14 -5.27
N GLY A 72 14.21 -8.87 -5.03
CA GLY A 72 14.23 -7.93 -6.15
C GLY A 72 13.55 -6.62 -5.92
#